data_855bd129c7705a045fc6ced2d674add4
#
_entry.id   855bd129c7705a045fc6ced2d674add4
#
_cell.length_a   1.000
_cell.length_b   1.000
_cell.length_c   1.000
_cell.angle_alpha   90.00
_cell.angle_beta   90.00
_cell.angle_gamma   90.00
#
_symmetry.space_group_name_H-M   'P 1'
#
loop_
_entity.id
_entity.type
_entity.pdbx_description
1 polymer ?
#
loop_
_entity_poly.entity_id
_entity_poly.type
_entity_poly.pdbx_seq_one_letter_code
_entity_poly.pdbx_strand_id
1 'polypeptide(L)'
;RRADDCLAQVLQALRDSGEWENTMVVFLSDHGMPLPFAKTQLYHHSTRTPLMVRVPGVTEAGKVDKRHMVSVVDLLPTVLDALGIDPPARQDGRSFYPAIKGEKMEGWDYVIKQYHENLGRSRDPMRAIQTKKFLYLFNPWSNGERIFATATNGTVTCKRMIALAEDDEEMNQRLELYRYRVPEELYQVSQDPDCLENLINYASKEKERIRLEALLEEWMVRTKDPILETFRNRDDPELVEAYVQKLEAEANARRIANKPKSPKKAQPKKKL
;
A
#
# COMPACT_ATOMS: atom_id res chain seq x y z
N ARG A 1 20.85 -3.70 -10.83
CA ARG A 1 22.11 -3.23 -11.45
C ARG A 1 21.98 -1.79 -11.96
N ARG A 2 21.12 -1.46 -12.93
CA ARG A 2 21.00 -0.07 -13.44
C ARG A 2 20.63 0.96 -12.37
N ALA A 3 19.69 0.64 -11.48
CA ALA A 3 19.33 1.53 -10.38
C ALA A 3 20.51 1.73 -9.39
N ASP A 4 21.26 0.67 -9.15
CA ASP A 4 22.46 0.69 -8.30
C ASP A 4 23.57 1.55 -8.93
N ASP A 5 23.81 1.39 -10.24
CA ASP A 5 24.77 2.22 -10.98
C ASP A 5 24.37 3.71 -10.94
N CYS A 6 23.08 4.04 -11.05
CA CYS A 6 22.59 5.42 -10.92
C CYS A 6 22.76 5.97 -9.49
N LEU A 7 22.44 5.16 -8.48
CA LEU A 7 22.65 5.54 -7.08
C LEU A 7 24.13 5.81 -6.80
N ALA A 8 25.03 4.95 -7.30
CA ALA A 8 26.48 5.15 -7.12
C ALA A 8 26.94 6.49 -7.69
N GLN A 9 26.43 6.89 -8.87
CA GLN A 9 26.77 8.19 -9.49
C GLN A 9 26.27 9.37 -8.64
N VAL A 10 25.03 9.29 -8.11
CA VAL A 10 24.49 10.35 -7.24
C VAL A 10 25.31 10.47 -5.95
N LEU A 11 25.65 9.34 -5.32
CA LEU A 11 26.45 9.33 -4.11
C LEU A 11 27.89 9.81 -4.35
N GLN A 12 28.46 9.53 -5.54
CA GLN A 12 29.78 10.05 -5.92
C GLN A 12 29.75 11.58 -6.09
N ALA A 13 28.74 12.10 -6.81
CA ALA A 13 28.57 13.55 -6.95
C ALA A 13 28.42 14.26 -5.61
N LEU A 14 27.72 13.66 -4.64
CA LEU A 14 27.61 14.18 -3.27
C LEU A 14 28.96 14.19 -2.55
N ARG A 15 29.81 13.18 -2.73
CA ARG A 15 31.18 13.16 -2.18
C ARG A 15 32.04 14.23 -2.81
N ASP A 16 32.00 14.36 -4.14
CA ASP A 16 32.79 15.33 -4.90
C ASP A 16 32.41 16.79 -4.56
N SER A 17 31.15 17.04 -4.15
CA SER A 17 30.71 18.35 -3.69
C SER A 17 31.25 18.76 -2.30
N GLY A 18 31.80 17.83 -1.54
CA GLY A 18 32.23 18.05 -0.15
C GLY A 18 31.12 18.01 0.90
N GLU A 19 29.85 17.81 0.47
CA GLU A 19 28.68 17.83 1.37
C GLU A 19 28.35 16.46 1.99
N TRP A 20 29.17 15.44 1.71
CA TRP A 20 28.92 14.08 2.19
C TRP A 20 28.71 13.98 3.70
N GLU A 21 29.49 14.67 4.49
CA GLU A 21 29.39 14.65 5.96
C GLU A 21 28.36 15.62 6.53
N ASN A 22 27.68 16.38 5.69
CA ASN A 22 26.61 17.30 6.07
C ASN A 22 25.26 16.93 5.47
N THR A 23 25.14 15.73 4.85
CA THR A 23 23.91 15.32 4.17
C THR A 23 23.38 14.02 4.72
N MET A 24 22.13 14.04 5.18
CA MET A 24 21.33 12.83 5.43
C MET A 24 20.93 12.21 4.08
N VAL A 25 21.19 10.92 3.90
CA VAL A 25 20.81 10.19 2.69
C VAL A 25 19.74 9.18 3.03
N VAL A 26 18.61 9.24 2.32
CA VAL A 26 17.52 8.26 2.41
C VAL A 26 17.31 7.63 1.04
N PHE A 27 17.43 6.32 0.97
CA PHE A 27 17.13 5.55 -0.22
C PHE A 27 15.95 4.62 0.04
N LEU A 28 14.91 4.70 -0.78
CA LEU A 28 13.73 3.85 -0.69
C LEU A 28 13.12 3.61 -2.08
N SER A 29 12.20 2.64 -2.15
CA SER A 29 11.26 2.53 -3.27
C SER A 29 9.88 2.97 -2.82
N ASP A 30 9.08 3.56 -3.72
CA ASP A 30 7.73 4.04 -3.45
C ASP A 30 6.73 2.87 -3.28
N HIS A 31 6.91 1.77 -4.01
CA HIS A 31 6.07 0.57 -3.98
C HIS A 31 6.81 -0.65 -4.53
N GLY A 32 6.16 -1.81 -4.51
CA GLY A 32 6.66 -3.03 -5.14
C GLY A 32 6.69 -2.99 -6.67
N MET A 33 7.19 -4.05 -7.28
CA MET A 33 7.31 -4.19 -8.74
C MET A 33 5.93 -4.17 -9.43
N PRO A 34 5.83 -3.72 -10.71
CA PRO A 34 4.58 -3.68 -11.45
C PRO A 34 4.11 -5.08 -11.90
N LEU A 35 3.94 -5.98 -10.95
CA LEU A 35 3.45 -7.35 -11.11
C LEU A 35 2.10 -7.51 -10.40
N PRO A 36 1.27 -8.50 -10.81
CA PRO A 36 0.11 -8.91 -10.03
C PRO A 36 0.48 -9.16 -8.56
N PHE A 37 -0.36 -8.76 -7.62
CA PHE A 37 -0.15 -8.82 -6.16
C PHE A 37 1.03 -7.99 -5.61
N ALA A 38 1.79 -7.30 -6.44
CA ALA A 38 2.98 -6.55 -6.02
C ALA A 38 2.94 -5.04 -6.30
N LYS A 39 1.87 -4.51 -6.92
CA LYS A 39 1.66 -3.06 -7.11
C LYS A 39 0.18 -2.70 -7.03
N THR A 40 -0.11 -1.50 -6.50
CA THR A 40 -1.45 -0.92 -6.31
C THR A 40 -2.39 -1.81 -5.48
N GLN A 41 -1.85 -2.48 -4.48
CA GLN A 41 -2.53 -3.42 -3.61
C GLN A 41 -1.90 -3.37 -2.21
N LEU A 42 -2.45 -4.09 -1.23
CA LEU A 42 -1.95 -4.08 0.13
C LEU A 42 -1.22 -5.37 0.56
N TYR A 43 -0.97 -6.28 -0.39
CA TYR A 43 -0.20 -7.50 -0.13
C TYR A 43 1.24 -7.21 0.30
N HIS A 44 1.90 -8.22 0.84
CA HIS A 44 3.24 -8.10 1.39
C HIS A 44 4.23 -7.50 0.37
N HIS A 45 4.30 -8.06 -0.84
CA HIS A 45 5.21 -7.59 -1.89
C HIS A 45 4.84 -6.25 -2.52
N SER A 46 3.59 -5.78 -2.34
CA SER A 46 3.16 -4.48 -2.84
C SER A 46 3.69 -3.33 -1.98
N THR A 47 3.90 -3.56 -0.70
CA THR A 47 4.19 -2.52 0.29
C THR A 47 5.51 -2.69 1.03
N ARG A 48 6.13 -3.87 0.96
CA ARG A 48 7.46 -4.09 1.50
C ARG A 48 8.50 -3.60 0.50
N THR A 49 9.09 -2.46 0.79
CA THR A 49 10.11 -1.82 -0.05
C THR A 49 11.42 -1.66 0.72
N PRO A 50 12.57 -1.57 0.03
CA PRO A 50 13.82 -1.24 0.70
C PRO A 50 13.74 0.15 1.31
N LEU A 51 14.34 0.29 2.50
CA LEU A 51 14.58 1.57 3.15
C LEU A 51 15.99 1.54 3.74
N MET A 52 16.85 2.45 3.29
CA MET A 52 18.20 2.64 3.81
C MET A 52 18.36 4.10 4.20
N VAL A 53 18.95 4.34 5.38
CA VAL A 53 19.15 5.68 5.91
C VAL A 53 20.60 5.83 6.35
N ARG A 54 21.24 6.92 5.94
CA ARG A 54 22.51 7.38 6.45
C ARG A 54 22.34 8.76 7.08
N VAL A 55 22.71 8.87 8.34
CA VAL A 55 22.85 10.16 9.04
C VAL A 55 24.31 10.29 9.47
N PRO A 56 25.05 11.30 8.99
CA PRO A 56 26.46 11.48 9.32
C PRO A 56 26.70 11.53 10.84
N GLY A 57 27.72 10.83 11.30
CA GLY A 57 28.07 10.78 12.74
C GLY A 57 27.10 9.99 13.62
N VAL A 58 25.98 9.46 13.07
CA VAL A 58 24.95 8.75 13.85
C VAL A 58 24.79 7.29 13.40
N THR A 59 24.65 7.06 12.10
CA THR A 59 24.42 5.69 11.58
C THR A 59 25.68 4.86 11.58
N GLU A 60 25.57 3.64 12.09
CA GLU A 60 26.61 2.62 11.99
C GLU A 60 26.51 1.91 10.63
N ALA A 61 27.64 1.76 9.93
CA ALA A 61 27.68 1.14 8.61
C ALA A 61 27.30 -0.35 8.69
N GLY A 62 26.46 -0.79 7.78
CA GLY A 62 26.03 -2.19 7.68
C GLY A 62 25.03 -2.64 8.74
N LYS A 63 24.55 -1.75 9.60
CA LYS A 63 23.52 -2.08 10.58
C LYS A 63 22.18 -2.37 9.90
N VAL A 64 21.55 -3.46 10.30
CA VAL A 64 20.22 -3.87 9.81
C VAL A 64 19.27 -3.94 10.99
N ASP A 65 18.24 -3.09 10.96
CA ASP A 65 17.14 -3.18 11.91
C ASP A 65 16.14 -4.26 11.48
N LYS A 66 15.96 -5.26 12.33
CA LYS A 66 14.99 -6.36 12.15
C LYS A 66 13.85 -6.31 13.17
N ARG A 67 13.82 -5.29 14.04
CA ARG A 67 12.84 -5.19 15.12
C ARG A 67 11.65 -4.36 14.76
N HIS A 68 11.89 -3.15 14.25
CA HIS A 68 10.87 -2.15 14.11
C HIS A 68 10.21 -2.25 12.73
N MET A 69 8.91 -2.06 12.68
CA MET A 69 8.15 -1.92 11.44
C MET A 69 7.85 -0.45 11.23
N VAL A 70 8.42 0.13 10.18
CA VAL A 70 8.29 1.54 9.83
C VAL A 70 7.48 1.70 8.55
N SER A 71 6.83 2.84 8.41
CA SER A 71 6.04 3.21 7.23
C SER A 71 6.56 4.50 6.60
N VAL A 72 6.23 4.76 5.35
CA VAL A 72 6.65 5.99 4.65
C VAL A 72 6.12 7.25 5.34
N VAL A 73 4.97 7.19 6.00
CA VAL A 73 4.44 8.32 6.80
C VAL A 73 5.37 8.74 7.95
N ASP A 74 6.25 7.84 8.37
CA ASP A 74 7.21 8.05 9.46
C ASP A 74 8.48 8.81 9.00
N LEU A 75 8.68 8.98 7.69
CA LEU A 75 9.88 9.65 7.17
C LEU A 75 9.93 11.12 7.54
N LEU A 76 8.84 11.87 7.33
CA LEU A 76 8.81 13.29 7.64
C LEU A 76 9.15 13.57 9.10
N PRO A 77 8.45 12.97 10.10
CA PRO A 77 8.81 13.19 11.50
C PRO A 77 10.25 12.74 11.83
N THR A 78 10.76 11.70 11.17
CA THR A 78 12.14 11.23 11.38
C THR A 78 13.17 12.23 10.87
N VAL A 79 12.94 12.84 9.70
CA VAL A 79 13.81 13.88 9.15
C VAL A 79 13.80 15.14 10.05
N LEU A 80 12.61 15.57 10.48
CA LEU A 80 12.48 16.72 11.36
C LEU A 80 13.18 16.49 12.70
N ASP A 81 13.02 15.33 13.31
CA ASP A 81 13.68 14.92 14.55
C ASP A 81 15.22 14.90 14.39
N ALA A 82 15.72 14.35 13.28
CA ALA A 82 17.16 14.36 12.98
C ALA A 82 17.74 15.77 12.81
N LEU A 83 16.92 16.74 12.40
CA LEU A 83 17.29 18.15 12.24
C LEU A 83 17.03 19.00 13.49
N GLY A 84 16.43 18.43 14.55
CA GLY A 84 16.04 19.16 15.76
C GLY A 84 14.90 20.16 15.50
N ILE A 85 14.03 19.88 14.52
CA ILE A 85 12.88 20.71 14.14
C ILE A 85 11.61 20.09 14.72
N ASP A 86 10.82 20.89 15.41
CA ASP A 86 9.54 20.44 15.96
C ASP A 86 8.58 20.01 14.84
N PRO A 87 7.91 18.85 15.00
CA PRO A 87 6.98 18.38 14.00
C PRO A 87 5.70 19.23 13.96
N PRO A 88 5.00 19.32 12.81
CA PRO A 88 3.72 20.01 12.72
C PRO A 88 2.67 19.34 13.63
N ALA A 89 1.71 20.15 14.12
CA ALA A 89 0.66 19.71 15.06
C ALA A 89 -0.21 18.56 14.52
N ARG A 90 -0.27 18.38 13.19
CA ARG A 90 -1.01 17.28 12.53
C ARG A 90 -0.04 16.48 11.68
N GLN A 91 0.28 15.29 12.15
CA GLN A 91 1.02 14.27 11.40
C GLN A 91 0.53 12.88 11.83
N ASP A 92 0.47 11.95 10.88
CA ASP A 92 0.05 10.57 11.13
C ASP A 92 1.24 9.67 11.50
N GLY A 93 2.44 10.02 11.06
CA GLY A 93 3.67 9.27 11.32
C GLY A 93 4.33 9.60 12.64
N ARG A 94 5.29 8.75 13.02
CA ARG A 94 6.13 8.89 14.22
C ARG A 94 7.59 8.84 13.80
N SER A 95 8.47 9.53 14.56
CA SER A 95 9.91 9.44 14.30
C SER A 95 10.49 8.09 14.65
N PHE A 96 11.24 7.48 13.73
CA PHE A 96 12.10 6.32 14.00
C PHE A 96 13.57 6.70 14.12
N TYR A 97 13.88 7.99 14.29
CA TYR A 97 15.24 8.45 14.51
C TYR A 97 15.91 7.79 15.72
N PRO A 98 15.20 7.51 16.84
CA PRO A 98 15.79 6.73 17.95
C PRO A 98 16.32 5.37 17.50
N ALA A 99 15.61 4.64 16.60
CA ALA A 99 16.13 3.37 16.08
C ALA A 99 17.37 3.56 15.21
N ILE A 100 17.47 4.66 14.46
CA ILE A 100 18.68 5.02 13.70
C ILE A 100 19.89 5.20 14.65
N LYS A 101 19.67 5.80 15.81
CA LYS A 101 20.69 5.92 16.88
C LYS A 101 20.99 4.59 17.57
N GLY A 102 20.20 3.55 17.34
CA GLY A 102 20.38 2.24 17.96
C GLY A 102 19.55 2.01 19.22
N GLU A 103 18.67 2.94 19.54
CA GLU A 103 17.77 2.84 20.68
C GLU A 103 16.64 1.86 20.40
N LYS A 104 16.10 1.25 21.46
CA LYS A 104 14.93 0.38 21.37
C LYS A 104 13.67 1.24 21.43
N MET A 105 12.74 1.03 20.50
CA MET A 105 11.44 1.67 20.50
C MET A 105 10.34 0.65 20.78
N GLU A 106 9.29 1.06 21.48
CA GLU A 106 8.11 0.25 21.74
C GLU A 106 6.94 0.66 20.83
N GLY A 107 6.01 -0.29 20.55
CA GLY A 107 4.84 -0.04 19.72
C GLY A 107 5.15 0.08 18.22
N TRP A 108 6.24 -0.54 17.75
CA TRP A 108 6.63 -0.62 16.34
C TRP A 108 6.52 -2.04 15.78
N ASP A 109 5.47 -2.76 16.22
CA ASP A 109 5.28 -4.17 15.92
C ASP A 109 4.38 -4.40 14.70
N TYR A 110 3.73 -3.34 14.19
CA TYR A 110 2.86 -3.41 13.03
C TYR A 110 2.85 -2.11 12.23
N VAL A 111 2.39 -2.21 11.00
CA VAL A 111 2.10 -1.07 10.11
C VAL A 111 0.67 -1.18 9.58
N ILE A 112 0.02 -0.03 9.40
CA ILE A 112 -1.26 0.07 8.71
C ILE A 112 -1.00 0.42 7.26
N LYS A 113 -1.82 -0.15 6.38
CA LYS A 113 -1.79 0.10 4.94
C LYS A 113 -3.17 0.49 4.47
N GLN A 114 -3.23 1.44 3.56
CA GLN A 114 -4.48 1.90 3.00
C GLN A 114 -4.38 2.13 1.50
N TYR A 115 -5.48 1.88 0.83
CA TYR A 115 -5.66 2.16 -0.58
C TYR A 115 -7.05 2.75 -0.78
N HIS A 116 -7.22 3.70 -1.67
CA HIS A 116 -8.50 4.35 -1.92
C HIS A 116 -8.99 4.17 -3.34
N GLU A 117 -8.15 4.51 -4.30
CA GLU A 117 -8.58 4.52 -5.70
C GLU A 117 -7.40 4.54 -6.67
N ASN A 118 -7.64 4.13 -7.89
CA ASN A 118 -6.74 4.32 -9.02
C ASN A 118 -7.06 5.63 -9.75
N LEU A 119 -6.06 6.24 -10.38
CA LEU A 119 -6.15 7.52 -11.10
C LEU A 119 -7.44 7.64 -11.95
N GLY A 120 -8.47 8.33 -11.41
CA GLY A 120 -9.70 8.71 -12.12
C GLY A 120 -10.63 7.57 -12.53
N ARG A 121 -10.44 6.35 -11.97
CA ARG A 121 -11.25 5.19 -12.33
C ARG A 121 -12.14 4.73 -11.16
N SER A 122 -12.16 3.44 -10.86
CA SER A 122 -12.97 2.90 -9.77
C SER A 122 -12.37 3.22 -8.40
N ARG A 123 -13.23 3.39 -7.41
CA ARG A 123 -12.87 3.48 -6.01
C ARG A 123 -12.96 2.08 -5.41
N ASP A 124 -11.83 1.53 -5.05
CA ASP A 124 -11.71 0.19 -4.50
C ASP A 124 -10.96 0.27 -3.15
N PRO A 125 -11.53 0.95 -2.13
CA PRO A 125 -10.82 1.18 -0.87
C PRO A 125 -10.53 -0.13 -0.15
N MET A 126 -9.30 -0.23 0.34
CA MET A 126 -8.83 -1.38 1.11
C MET A 126 -8.12 -0.88 2.37
N ARG A 127 -8.17 -1.68 3.42
CA ARG A 127 -7.37 -1.49 4.64
C ARG A 127 -6.64 -2.77 4.97
N ALA A 128 -5.45 -2.61 5.50
CA ALA A 128 -4.70 -3.76 5.98
C ALA A 128 -3.85 -3.38 7.20
N ILE A 129 -3.62 -4.37 8.04
CA ILE A 129 -2.65 -4.32 9.11
C ILE A 129 -1.65 -5.45 8.92
N GLN A 130 -0.37 -5.14 9.01
CA GLN A 130 0.68 -6.13 8.92
C GLN A 130 1.61 -6.07 10.12
N THR A 131 1.82 -7.23 10.72
CA THR A 131 2.91 -7.51 11.65
C THR A 131 4.05 -8.22 10.91
N LYS A 132 5.13 -8.56 11.60
CA LYS A 132 6.21 -9.39 11.00
C LYS A 132 5.74 -10.79 10.60
N LYS A 133 4.68 -11.30 11.24
CA LYS A 133 4.21 -12.68 11.03
C LYS A 133 2.96 -12.72 10.17
N PHE A 134 2.03 -11.81 10.35
CA PHE A 134 0.70 -11.88 9.75
C PHE A 134 0.34 -10.59 9.03
N LEU A 135 -0.47 -10.73 8.00
CA LEU A 135 -1.11 -9.68 7.24
C LEU A 135 -2.62 -9.96 7.20
N TYR A 136 -3.41 -9.02 7.70
CA TYR A 136 -4.86 -9.02 7.54
C TYR A 136 -5.27 -7.91 6.56
N LEU A 137 -6.16 -8.23 5.62
CA LEU A 137 -6.72 -7.28 4.64
C LEU A 137 -8.24 -7.27 4.73
N PHE A 138 -8.80 -6.08 4.55
CA PHE A 138 -10.24 -5.84 4.42
C PHE A 138 -10.54 -5.12 3.11
N ASN A 139 -11.38 -5.73 2.27
CA ASN A 139 -11.77 -5.31 0.92
C ASN A 139 -13.30 -5.11 0.86
N PRO A 140 -13.86 -4.03 1.40
CA PRO A 140 -15.32 -3.87 1.55
C PRO A 140 -16.08 -3.82 0.23
N TRP A 141 -15.40 -3.60 -0.88
CA TRP A 141 -15.99 -3.55 -2.23
C TRP A 141 -16.09 -4.92 -2.91
N SER A 142 -15.46 -5.95 -2.35
CA SER A 142 -15.45 -7.29 -2.92
C SER A 142 -16.80 -7.97 -2.66
N ASN A 143 -17.58 -8.19 -3.73
CA ASN A 143 -18.87 -8.84 -3.70
C ASN A 143 -18.95 -10.05 -4.66
N GLY A 144 -17.82 -10.52 -5.20
CA GLY A 144 -17.75 -11.62 -6.16
C GLY A 144 -18.04 -11.25 -7.61
N GLU A 145 -18.54 -10.05 -7.89
CA GLU A 145 -18.87 -9.59 -9.25
C GLU A 145 -17.99 -8.43 -9.71
N ARG A 146 -17.63 -7.55 -8.78
CA ARG A 146 -16.82 -6.37 -9.05
C ARG A 146 -15.39 -6.74 -9.38
N ILE A 147 -14.91 -6.30 -10.54
CA ILE A 147 -13.53 -6.54 -10.97
C ILE A 147 -12.63 -5.39 -10.51
N PHE A 148 -11.58 -5.72 -9.76
CA PHE A 148 -10.58 -4.78 -9.32
C PHE A 148 -9.77 -4.18 -10.48
N ALA A 149 -9.83 -2.87 -10.62
CA ALA A 149 -9.07 -2.15 -11.65
C ALA A 149 -7.70 -1.75 -11.11
N THR A 150 -6.67 -2.51 -11.46
CA THR A 150 -5.30 -2.26 -11.04
C THR A 150 -4.39 -1.82 -12.19
N ALA A 151 -3.31 -1.09 -11.88
CA ALA A 151 -2.31 -0.63 -12.84
C ALA A 151 -1.55 -1.79 -13.53
N THR A 152 -1.64 -3.00 -12.99
CA THR A 152 -0.93 -4.17 -13.52
C THR A 152 -1.74 -5.03 -14.50
N ASN A 153 -3.03 -4.73 -14.72
CA ASN A 153 -3.91 -5.50 -15.61
C ASN A 153 -3.42 -5.60 -17.07
N GLY A 154 -2.67 -4.62 -17.57
CA GLY A 154 -2.15 -4.60 -18.94
C GLY A 154 -0.73 -5.14 -19.11
N THR A 155 -0.08 -5.57 -18.02
CA THR A 155 1.31 -6.03 -18.07
C THR A 155 1.47 -7.39 -18.77
N VAL A 156 2.67 -7.66 -19.26
CA VAL A 156 2.99 -8.97 -19.89
C VAL A 156 2.76 -10.11 -18.91
N THR A 157 3.14 -9.93 -17.64
CA THR A 157 2.95 -10.93 -16.58
C THR A 157 1.47 -11.22 -16.33
N CYS A 158 0.62 -10.18 -16.26
CA CYS A 158 -0.82 -10.39 -16.11
C CYS A 158 -1.42 -11.13 -17.30
N LYS A 159 -1.02 -10.77 -18.53
CA LYS A 159 -1.45 -11.50 -19.73
C LYS A 159 -1.03 -12.97 -19.70
N ARG A 160 0.20 -13.24 -19.24
CA ARG A 160 0.67 -14.64 -19.10
C ARG A 160 -0.12 -15.40 -18.04
N MET A 161 -0.43 -14.77 -16.91
CA MET A 161 -1.28 -15.34 -15.85
C MET A 161 -2.66 -15.72 -16.42
N ILE A 162 -3.27 -14.84 -17.20
CA ILE A 162 -4.56 -15.12 -17.87
C ILE A 162 -4.46 -16.32 -18.79
N ALA A 163 -3.42 -16.39 -19.64
CA ALA A 163 -3.24 -17.50 -20.57
C ALA A 163 -2.96 -18.84 -19.86
N LEU A 164 -2.27 -18.82 -18.72
CA LEU A 164 -2.03 -20.04 -17.94
C LEU A 164 -3.29 -20.54 -17.22
N ALA A 165 -4.15 -19.63 -16.79
CA ALA A 165 -5.39 -19.95 -16.09
C ALA A 165 -6.40 -20.75 -16.94
N GLU A 166 -6.21 -20.83 -18.27
CA GLU A 166 -7.08 -21.63 -19.15
C GLU A 166 -6.88 -23.13 -18.94
N ASP A 167 -5.66 -23.57 -18.59
CA ASP A 167 -5.30 -24.98 -18.45
C ASP A 167 -4.79 -25.37 -17.05
N ASP A 168 -4.71 -24.42 -16.12
CA ASP A 168 -4.14 -24.60 -14.79
C ASP A 168 -5.11 -24.07 -13.72
N GLU A 169 -5.70 -24.99 -12.97
CA GLU A 169 -6.73 -24.66 -11.96
C GLU A 169 -6.17 -23.81 -10.81
N GLU A 170 -4.93 -24.05 -10.36
CA GLU A 170 -4.32 -23.24 -9.31
C GLU A 170 -4.10 -21.80 -9.80
N MET A 171 -3.64 -21.65 -11.04
CA MET A 171 -3.47 -20.34 -11.65
C MET A 171 -4.82 -19.64 -11.88
N ASN A 172 -5.87 -20.40 -12.22
CA ASN A 172 -7.23 -19.87 -12.36
C ASN A 172 -7.75 -19.31 -11.03
N GLN A 173 -7.65 -20.07 -9.96
CA GLN A 173 -8.03 -19.61 -8.61
C GLN A 173 -7.25 -18.36 -8.20
N ARG A 174 -5.96 -18.31 -8.53
CA ARG A 174 -5.12 -17.13 -8.26
C ARG A 174 -5.55 -15.92 -9.09
N LEU A 175 -5.94 -16.12 -10.35
CA LEU A 175 -6.48 -15.09 -11.24
C LEU A 175 -7.83 -14.56 -10.75
N GLU A 176 -8.72 -15.44 -10.31
CA GLU A 176 -10.01 -15.05 -9.71
C GLU A 176 -9.81 -14.21 -8.45
N LEU A 177 -8.93 -14.64 -7.52
CA LEU A 177 -8.56 -13.83 -6.37
C LEU A 177 -7.96 -12.48 -6.80
N TYR A 178 -7.14 -12.43 -7.85
CA TYR A 178 -6.58 -11.19 -8.35
C TYR A 178 -7.64 -10.22 -8.88
N ARG A 179 -8.69 -10.73 -9.53
CA ARG A 179 -9.78 -9.96 -10.15
C ARG A 179 -10.85 -9.52 -9.16
N TYR A 180 -11.36 -10.45 -8.37
CA TYR A 180 -12.57 -10.25 -7.58
C TYR A 180 -12.28 -10.03 -6.11
N ARG A 181 -11.12 -10.46 -5.61
CA ARG A 181 -10.79 -10.51 -4.20
C ARG A 181 -11.79 -11.35 -3.40
N VAL A 182 -11.63 -11.28 -2.09
CA VAL A 182 -12.62 -11.68 -1.09
C VAL A 182 -12.72 -10.57 -0.03
N PRO A 183 -13.82 -10.46 0.71
CA PRO A 183 -14.02 -9.38 1.67
C PRO A 183 -12.91 -9.28 2.72
N GLU A 184 -12.41 -10.41 3.20
CA GLU A 184 -11.37 -10.48 4.21
C GLU A 184 -10.32 -11.53 3.88
N GLU A 185 -9.07 -11.19 4.16
CA GLU A 185 -7.94 -12.08 3.90
C GLU A 185 -6.97 -12.07 5.08
N LEU A 186 -6.44 -13.23 5.44
CA LEU A 186 -5.41 -13.39 6.47
C LEU A 186 -4.28 -14.27 5.95
N TYR A 187 -3.04 -13.77 6.00
CA TYR A 187 -1.86 -14.49 5.54
C TYR A 187 -0.77 -14.54 6.61
N GLN A 188 -0.08 -15.67 6.71
CA GLN A 188 1.10 -15.81 7.58
C GLN A 188 2.37 -15.45 6.79
N VAL A 189 2.59 -14.16 6.52
CA VAL A 189 3.64 -13.65 5.62
C VAL A 189 5.07 -14.01 6.02
N SER A 190 5.28 -14.49 7.23
CA SER A 190 6.60 -15.03 7.66
C SER A 190 6.90 -16.41 7.07
N GLN A 191 5.89 -17.14 6.59
CA GLN A 191 6.00 -18.46 5.97
C GLN A 191 5.50 -18.45 4.53
N ASP A 192 4.51 -17.62 4.25
CA ASP A 192 3.86 -17.40 2.95
C ASP A 192 3.95 -15.91 2.54
N PRO A 193 5.13 -15.41 2.17
CA PRO A 193 5.30 -14.01 1.76
C PRO A 193 4.57 -13.67 0.45
N ASP A 194 4.27 -14.68 -0.38
CA ASP A 194 3.54 -14.53 -1.64
C ASP A 194 2.02 -14.46 -1.44
N CYS A 195 1.54 -14.66 -0.20
CA CYS A 195 0.11 -14.64 0.15
C CYS A 195 -0.69 -15.61 -0.73
N LEU A 196 -0.30 -16.87 -0.74
CA LEU A 196 -0.92 -17.93 -1.54
C LEU A 196 -2.09 -18.56 -0.80
N GLU A 197 -1.98 -18.78 0.51
CA GLU A 197 -2.97 -19.46 1.34
C GLU A 197 -3.72 -18.46 2.24
N ASN A 198 -5.00 -18.21 1.94
CA ASN A 198 -5.85 -17.36 2.78
C ASN A 198 -6.33 -18.14 4.02
N LEU A 199 -5.86 -17.75 5.19
CA LEU A 199 -6.12 -18.39 6.48
C LEU A 199 -7.33 -17.81 7.22
N ILE A 200 -8.15 -16.97 6.59
CA ILE A 200 -9.24 -16.23 7.25
C ILE A 200 -10.25 -17.16 7.95
N ASN A 201 -10.51 -18.32 7.39
CA ASN A 201 -11.47 -19.30 7.90
C ASN A 201 -10.84 -20.41 8.77
N TYR A 202 -9.55 -20.33 9.05
CA TYR A 202 -8.86 -21.34 9.86
C TYR A 202 -9.08 -21.09 11.36
N ALA A 203 -9.80 -21.97 12.03
CA ALA A 203 -10.07 -21.88 13.49
C ALA A 203 -8.80 -21.71 14.32
N SER A 204 -7.69 -22.33 13.91
CA SER A 204 -6.39 -22.19 14.58
C SER A 204 -5.78 -20.78 14.48
N LYS A 205 -6.28 -19.92 13.62
CA LYS A 205 -5.83 -18.54 13.41
C LYS A 205 -6.81 -17.48 13.90
N GLU A 206 -7.97 -17.89 14.41
CA GLU A 206 -9.03 -16.99 14.85
C GLU A 206 -8.55 -15.97 15.90
N LYS A 207 -7.80 -16.40 16.90
CA LYS A 207 -7.25 -15.53 17.94
C LYS A 207 -6.38 -14.40 17.34
N GLU A 208 -5.56 -14.73 16.35
CA GLU A 208 -4.70 -13.75 15.70
C GLU A 208 -5.50 -12.83 14.77
N ARG A 209 -6.48 -13.36 14.07
CA ARG A 209 -7.43 -12.58 13.26
C ARG A 209 -8.10 -11.51 14.10
N ILE A 210 -8.76 -11.91 15.20
CA ILE A 210 -9.46 -11.00 16.11
C ILE A 210 -8.50 -9.92 16.66
N ARG A 211 -7.28 -10.29 17.01
CA ARG A 211 -6.27 -9.35 17.48
C ARG A 211 -5.93 -8.29 16.43
N LEU A 212 -5.75 -8.68 15.18
CA LEU A 212 -5.42 -7.77 14.07
C LEU A 212 -6.61 -6.88 13.71
N GLU A 213 -7.82 -7.44 13.70
CA GLU A 213 -9.06 -6.68 13.49
C GLU A 213 -9.20 -5.58 14.55
N ALA A 214 -9.01 -5.91 15.83
CA ALA A 214 -9.09 -4.93 16.92
C ALA A 214 -8.07 -3.78 16.77
N LEU A 215 -6.83 -4.09 16.43
CA LEU A 215 -5.80 -3.07 16.19
C LEU A 215 -6.11 -2.20 14.98
N LEU A 216 -6.66 -2.79 13.91
CA LEU A 216 -7.09 -2.04 12.73
C LEU A 216 -8.27 -1.12 13.06
N GLU A 217 -9.26 -1.62 13.80
CA GLU A 217 -10.40 -0.81 14.24
C GLU A 217 -9.97 0.35 15.14
N GLU A 218 -9.08 0.12 16.11
CA GLU A 218 -8.52 1.17 16.94
C GLU A 218 -7.89 2.29 16.10
N TRP A 219 -7.11 1.91 15.08
CA TRP A 219 -6.54 2.88 14.14
C TRP A 219 -7.63 3.63 13.37
N MET A 220 -8.65 2.93 12.85
CA MET A 220 -9.76 3.54 12.12
C MET A 220 -10.55 4.54 12.98
N VAL A 221 -10.79 4.22 14.25
CA VAL A 221 -11.45 5.13 15.21
C VAL A 221 -10.59 6.39 15.41
N ARG A 222 -9.32 6.21 15.70
CA ARG A 222 -8.38 7.31 15.94
C ARG A 222 -8.26 8.26 14.74
N THR A 223 -8.26 7.72 13.54
CA THR A 223 -8.09 8.50 12.29
C THR A 223 -9.41 8.96 11.70
N LYS A 224 -10.56 8.59 12.29
CA LYS A 224 -11.90 8.83 11.74
C LYS A 224 -12.01 8.29 10.31
N ASP A 225 -11.56 7.05 10.12
CA ASP A 225 -11.53 6.41 8.82
C ASP A 225 -12.95 6.31 8.21
N PRO A 226 -13.16 6.73 6.97
CA PRO A 226 -14.49 6.77 6.34
C PRO A 226 -15.14 5.39 6.13
N ILE A 227 -14.39 4.30 6.23
CA ILE A 227 -14.92 2.94 6.08
C ILE A 227 -15.07 2.21 7.42
N LEU A 228 -14.91 2.89 8.56
CA LEU A 228 -15.04 2.31 9.89
C LEU A 228 -16.40 1.63 10.10
N GLU A 229 -17.49 2.30 9.73
CA GLU A 229 -18.84 1.74 9.91
C GLU A 229 -19.06 0.51 9.02
N THR A 230 -18.52 0.50 7.80
CA THR A 230 -18.56 -0.68 6.93
C THR A 230 -17.73 -1.83 7.50
N PHE A 231 -16.59 -1.52 8.12
CA PHE A 231 -15.75 -2.52 8.80
C PHE A 231 -16.47 -3.16 10.00
N ARG A 232 -17.17 -2.37 10.80
CA ARG A 232 -17.95 -2.84 11.96
C ARG A 232 -19.14 -3.72 11.57
N ASN A 233 -19.73 -3.43 10.41
CA ASN A 233 -20.90 -4.14 9.89
C ASN A 233 -20.54 -5.05 8.72
N ARG A 234 -19.30 -5.53 8.64
CA ARG A 234 -18.82 -6.34 7.50
C ARG A 234 -19.53 -7.68 7.32
N ASP A 235 -20.16 -8.17 8.37
CA ASP A 235 -20.97 -9.39 8.37
C ASP A 235 -22.42 -9.16 7.89
N ASP A 236 -22.81 -7.90 7.61
CA ASP A 236 -24.13 -7.52 7.10
C ASP A 236 -24.02 -7.25 5.58
N PRO A 237 -24.47 -8.20 4.72
CA PRO A 237 -24.36 -8.06 3.27
C PRO A 237 -25.11 -6.85 2.70
N GLU A 238 -26.23 -6.43 3.30
CA GLU A 238 -27.02 -5.30 2.82
C GLU A 238 -26.30 -3.98 3.05
N LEU A 239 -25.68 -3.80 4.22
CA LEU A 239 -24.87 -2.62 4.52
C LEU A 239 -23.61 -2.55 3.69
N VAL A 240 -22.94 -3.68 3.45
CA VAL A 240 -21.76 -3.74 2.58
C VAL A 240 -22.14 -3.41 1.14
N GLU A 241 -23.22 -3.97 0.61
CA GLU A 241 -23.69 -3.68 -0.75
C GLU A 241 -24.10 -2.19 -0.91
N ALA A 242 -24.82 -1.63 0.05
CA ALA A 242 -25.16 -0.20 0.04
C ALA A 242 -23.91 0.68 -0.02
N TYR A 243 -22.84 0.30 0.68
CA TYR A 243 -21.56 0.99 0.60
C TYR A 243 -20.91 0.86 -0.78
N VAL A 244 -20.91 -0.33 -1.39
CA VAL A 244 -20.38 -0.55 -2.75
C VAL A 244 -21.13 0.29 -3.78
N GLN A 245 -22.46 0.29 -3.72
CA GLN A 245 -23.31 1.10 -4.62
C GLN A 245 -23.02 2.59 -4.49
N LYS A 246 -22.80 3.10 -3.27
CA LYS A 246 -22.39 4.48 -3.04
C LYS A 246 -21.04 4.78 -3.72
N LEU A 247 -20.06 3.90 -3.58
CA LEU A 247 -18.74 4.06 -4.22
C LEU A 247 -18.84 4.09 -5.74
N GLU A 248 -19.67 3.24 -6.31
CA GLU A 248 -19.90 3.21 -7.77
C GLU A 248 -20.58 4.47 -8.28
N ALA A 249 -21.59 4.95 -7.56
CA ALA A 249 -22.26 6.21 -7.90
C ALA A 249 -21.27 7.38 -7.88
N GLU A 250 -20.43 7.48 -6.86
CA GLU A 250 -19.39 8.52 -6.77
C GLU A 250 -18.35 8.39 -7.91
N ALA A 251 -17.90 7.17 -8.23
CA ALA A 251 -16.96 6.93 -9.32
C ALA A 251 -17.57 7.34 -10.69
N ASN A 252 -18.83 7.00 -10.93
CA ASN A 252 -19.55 7.36 -12.14
C ASN A 252 -19.75 8.88 -12.27
N ALA A 253 -20.11 9.55 -11.18
CA ALA A 253 -20.23 11.02 -11.17
C ALA A 253 -18.91 11.70 -11.55
N ARG A 254 -17.78 11.23 -11.02
CA ARG A 254 -16.45 11.75 -11.40
C ARG A 254 -16.10 11.48 -12.86
N ARG A 255 -16.43 10.29 -13.39
CA ARG A 255 -16.19 9.98 -14.82
C ARG A 255 -16.95 10.92 -15.74
N ILE A 256 -18.19 11.27 -15.37
CA ILE A 256 -19.02 12.21 -16.12
C ILE A 256 -18.43 13.64 -16.04
N ALA A 257 -18.05 14.08 -14.84
CA ALA A 257 -17.47 15.41 -14.62
C ALA A 257 -16.14 15.62 -15.37
N ASN A 258 -15.34 14.57 -15.52
CA ASN A 258 -14.02 14.59 -16.14
C ASN A 258 -14.04 14.24 -17.64
N LYS A 259 -15.22 14.03 -18.26
CA LYS A 259 -15.27 13.86 -19.71
C LYS A 259 -14.77 15.13 -20.40
N PRO A 260 -13.78 15.05 -21.31
CA PRO A 260 -13.36 16.22 -22.07
C PRO A 260 -14.56 16.76 -22.84
N LYS A 261 -14.83 18.04 -22.67
CA LYS A 261 -15.86 18.75 -23.50
C LYS A 261 -15.47 18.54 -24.96
N SER A 262 -16.34 17.90 -25.73
CA SER A 262 -16.13 17.71 -27.17
C SER A 262 -15.72 19.05 -27.80
N PRO A 263 -14.67 19.10 -28.63
CA PRO A 263 -14.34 20.34 -29.30
C PRO A 263 -15.58 20.85 -30.07
N LYS A 264 -16.02 22.08 -29.81
CA LYS A 264 -17.09 22.72 -30.57
C LYS A 264 -16.71 22.57 -32.04
N LYS A 265 -17.54 21.89 -32.85
CA LYS A 265 -17.37 21.83 -34.31
C LYS A 265 -17.14 23.24 -34.79
N ALA A 266 -15.98 23.51 -35.39
CA ALA A 266 -15.70 24.79 -36.03
C ALA A 266 -16.78 25.03 -37.06
N GLN A 267 -17.50 26.14 -36.94
CA GLN A 267 -18.44 26.56 -37.97
C GLN A 267 -17.66 26.77 -39.27
N PRO A 268 -18.15 26.29 -40.42
CA PRO A 268 -17.49 26.51 -41.68
C PRO A 268 -17.41 28.01 -41.93
N LYS A 269 -16.18 28.54 -42.12
CA LYS A 269 -15.99 29.93 -42.55
C LYS A 269 -16.73 30.11 -43.87
N LYS A 270 -17.77 30.97 -43.88
CA LYS A 270 -18.36 31.45 -45.12
C LYS A 270 -17.23 32.08 -45.95
N LYS A 271 -16.97 31.52 -47.13
CA LYS A 271 -16.16 32.19 -48.16
C LYS A 271 -16.96 33.40 -48.64
N LEU A 272 -16.39 34.57 -48.53
CA LEU A 272 -16.74 35.75 -49.29
C LEU A 272 -16.20 35.65 -50.70
#